data_b9bddf7e384f1720fcd2d5afc3664aa2
#
_entry.id   b9bddf7e384f1720fcd2d5afc3664aa2
#
_cell.length_a   1.000
_cell.length_b   1.000
_cell.length_c   1.000
_cell.angle_alpha   90.00
_cell.angle_beta   90.00
_cell.angle_gamma   90.00
#
_symmetry.space_group_name_H-M   'P 1'
#
loop_
_entity.id
_entity.type
_entity.pdbx_description
1 polymer ?
#
loop_
_entity_poly.entity_id
_entity_poly.type
_entity_poly.pdbx_seq_one_letter_code
_entity_poly.pdbx_strand_id
1 'polypeptide(L)'
;EGGKEAEAKRDLKQDTLAAAINGDIRVNIHCYRADEMAIMLDLAKEFGFRIAAFHHGVEAYKIADRLAAEGVCGALWADWWGFKMESFDGIQENIALVDRAPGGCAIVHSDSDEGIQRLNQEAAKVMANAQRVGISIAPEHAIRWITQNPAKAMGILEQTGTLEAGKMADVVLWNGNPFSSYAQAEQVYVDGARMYDRRDPARQPKSDFLLGQDLLRGGVR
;
A
#
# COMPACT_ATOMS: atom_id res chain seq x y z
N GLU A 1 7.10 -27.60 50.68
CA GLU A 1 7.53 -28.24 49.42
C GLU A 1 7.03 -27.36 48.30
N GLY A 2 7.90 -26.40 47.81
CA GLY A 2 7.64 -25.56 46.69
C GLY A 2 7.86 -26.34 45.40
N GLY A 3 6.78 -26.75 44.76
CA GLY A 3 6.84 -27.29 43.41
C GLY A 3 7.41 -26.19 42.47
N LYS A 4 8.54 -26.48 41.83
CA LYS A 4 9.02 -25.65 40.71
C LYS A 4 7.93 -25.69 39.64
N GLU A 5 7.23 -24.59 39.41
CA GLU A 5 6.42 -24.45 38.22
C GLU A 5 7.35 -24.71 37.01
N ALA A 6 6.98 -25.69 36.20
CA ALA A 6 7.73 -26.03 35.01
C ALA A 6 7.68 -24.77 34.10
N GLU A 7 8.84 -24.27 33.77
CA GLU A 7 8.97 -23.12 32.86
C GLU A 7 8.19 -23.42 31.57
N ALA A 8 7.20 -22.58 31.26
CA ALA A 8 6.32 -22.82 30.12
C ALA A 8 7.16 -22.88 28.85
N LYS A 9 7.00 -23.97 28.09
CA LYS A 9 7.72 -24.14 26.82
C LYS A 9 7.32 -23.02 25.87
N ARG A 10 8.30 -22.27 25.38
CA ARG A 10 8.10 -21.21 24.42
C ARG A 10 7.44 -21.73 23.15
N ASP A 11 6.34 -21.09 22.70
CA ASP A 11 5.64 -21.37 21.46
C ASP A 11 5.63 -20.08 20.59
N LEU A 12 6.35 -20.11 19.46
CA LEU A 12 6.51 -18.95 18.58
C LEU A 12 5.18 -18.50 17.94
N LYS A 13 4.22 -19.40 17.77
CA LYS A 13 2.90 -19.03 17.25
C LYS A 13 2.12 -18.22 18.29
N GLN A 14 2.16 -18.68 19.53
CA GLN A 14 1.51 -17.96 20.63
C GLN A 14 2.19 -16.63 20.92
N ASP A 15 3.52 -16.57 20.84
CA ASP A 15 4.27 -15.30 20.95
C ASP A 15 3.80 -14.27 19.91
N THR A 16 3.63 -14.72 18.65
CA THR A 16 3.16 -13.85 17.55
C THR A 16 1.72 -13.38 17.77
N LEU A 17 0.83 -14.28 18.17
CA LEU A 17 -0.57 -13.93 18.47
C LEU A 17 -0.67 -12.97 19.65
N ALA A 18 0.10 -13.21 20.71
CA ALA A 18 0.18 -12.31 21.86
C ALA A 18 0.66 -10.90 21.46
N ALA A 19 1.71 -10.83 20.63
CA ALA A 19 2.21 -9.55 20.12
C ALA A 19 1.17 -8.81 19.25
N ALA A 20 0.36 -9.54 18.46
CA ALA A 20 -0.74 -8.95 17.70
C ALA A 20 -1.84 -8.39 18.63
N ILE A 21 -2.23 -9.15 19.68
CA ILE A 21 -3.24 -8.73 20.67
C ILE A 21 -2.74 -7.52 21.47
N ASN A 22 -1.46 -7.53 21.87
CA ASN A 22 -0.83 -6.43 22.61
C ASN A 22 -0.62 -5.16 21.75
N GLY A 23 -0.77 -5.27 20.43
CA GLY A 23 -0.55 -4.16 19.49
C GLY A 23 0.91 -3.93 19.10
N ASP A 24 1.81 -4.85 19.45
CA ASP A 24 3.23 -4.81 19.06
C ASP A 24 3.41 -5.12 17.56
N ILE A 25 2.46 -5.86 17.00
CA ILE A 25 2.41 -6.24 15.57
C ILE A 25 1.20 -5.59 14.90
N ARG A 26 1.42 -4.96 13.75
CA ARG A 26 0.36 -4.48 12.88
C ARG A 26 -0.17 -5.62 12.02
N VAL A 27 -1.43 -5.94 12.19
CA VAL A 27 -2.07 -7.05 11.47
C VAL A 27 -2.52 -6.56 10.09
N ASN A 28 -2.01 -7.20 9.05
CA ASN A 28 -2.45 -7.03 7.67
C ASN A 28 -3.03 -8.34 7.17
N ILE A 29 -4.19 -8.28 6.54
CA ILE A 29 -4.95 -9.48 6.18
C ILE A 29 -5.20 -9.50 4.68
N HIS A 30 -4.75 -10.57 4.02
CA HIS A 30 -5.14 -10.89 2.65
C HIS A 30 -6.60 -11.36 2.65
N CYS A 31 -7.51 -10.59 2.04
CA CYS A 31 -8.95 -10.87 2.05
C CYS A 31 -9.65 -10.22 0.87
N TYR A 32 -10.48 -10.95 0.15
CA TYR A 32 -11.18 -10.48 -1.04
C TYR A 32 -12.63 -10.08 -0.76
N ARG A 33 -13.33 -10.87 0.03
CA ARG A 33 -14.78 -10.84 0.20
C ARG A 33 -15.20 -9.92 1.34
N ALA A 34 -16.32 -9.23 1.15
CA ALA A 34 -16.86 -8.32 2.17
C ALA A 34 -17.31 -9.03 3.44
N ASP A 35 -17.92 -10.22 3.30
CA ASP A 35 -18.37 -11.02 4.44
C ASP A 35 -17.19 -11.53 5.29
N GLU A 36 -16.09 -11.95 4.66
CA GLU A 36 -14.89 -12.39 5.36
C GLU A 36 -14.19 -11.20 6.06
N MET A 37 -14.09 -10.05 5.39
CA MET A 37 -13.58 -8.82 6.02
C MET A 37 -14.44 -8.44 7.24
N ALA A 38 -15.77 -8.55 7.13
CA ALA A 38 -16.68 -8.26 8.23
C ALA A 38 -16.46 -9.19 9.42
N ILE A 39 -16.30 -10.51 9.18
CA ILE A 39 -16.00 -11.51 10.21
C ILE A 39 -14.66 -11.19 10.90
N MET A 40 -13.63 -10.81 10.12
CA MET A 40 -12.33 -10.47 10.70
C MET A 40 -12.37 -9.21 11.56
N LEU A 41 -13.20 -8.22 11.19
CA LEU A 41 -13.44 -7.04 12.04
C LEU A 41 -14.13 -7.42 13.36
N ASP A 42 -15.10 -8.34 13.32
CA ASP A 42 -15.75 -8.85 14.53
C ASP A 42 -14.76 -9.58 15.44
N LEU A 43 -13.93 -10.46 14.86
CA LEU A 43 -12.87 -11.17 15.60
C LEU A 43 -11.82 -10.19 16.18
N ALA A 44 -11.43 -9.18 15.41
CA ALA A 44 -10.51 -8.17 15.91
C ALA A 44 -11.05 -7.44 17.14
N LYS A 45 -12.35 -7.14 17.15
CA LYS A 45 -13.05 -6.54 18.28
C LYS A 45 -13.19 -7.48 19.46
N GLU A 46 -13.51 -8.75 19.21
CA GLU A 46 -13.66 -9.78 20.24
C GLU A 46 -12.34 -10.05 20.98
N PHE A 47 -11.23 -10.16 20.24
CA PHE A 47 -9.93 -10.49 20.80
C PHE A 47 -9.06 -9.27 21.12
N GLY A 48 -9.50 -8.06 20.78
CA GLY A 48 -8.82 -6.83 21.13
C GLY A 48 -7.60 -6.46 20.28
N PHE A 49 -7.39 -7.11 19.12
CA PHE A 49 -6.33 -6.72 18.20
C PHE A 49 -6.81 -5.69 17.17
N ARG A 50 -5.86 -5.05 16.47
CA ARG A 50 -6.16 -4.05 15.45
C ARG A 50 -5.70 -4.50 14.07
N ILE A 51 -6.60 -4.40 13.10
CA ILE A 51 -6.28 -4.60 11.70
C ILE A 51 -5.80 -3.26 11.13
N ALA A 52 -4.62 -3.24 10.50
CA ALA A 52 -4.08 -2.06 9.83
C ALA A 52 -4.69 -1.90 8.44
N ALA A 53 -4.71 -2.99 7.65
CA ALA A 53 -5.28 -2.99 6.32
C ALA A 53 -5.75 -4.39 5.90
N PHE A 54 -6.81 -4.41 5.06
CA PHE A 54 -7.12 -5.55 4.20
C PHE A 54 -6.45 -5.36 2.85
N HIS A 55 -5.76 -6.41 2.40
CA HIS A 55 -5.09 -6.43 1.10
C HIS A 55 -5.96 -7.11 0.06
N HIS A 56 -5.91 -6.59 -1.16
CA HIS A 56 -6.72 -6.97 -2.32
C HIS A 56 -8.17 -6.49 -2.22
N GLY A 57 -8.90 -6.82 -1.18
CA GLY A 57 -10.20 -6.29 -0.79
C GLY A 57 -11.14 -5.91 -1.94
N VAL A 58 -11.32 -6.80 -2.94
CA VAL A 58 -12.08 -6.46 -4.17
C VAL A 58 -13.53 -6.08 -3.90
N GLU A 59 -14.06 -6.51 -2.76
CA GLU A 59 -15.41 -6.17 -2.30
C GLU A 59 -15.44 -5.15 -1.16
N ALA A 60 -14.32 -4.46 -0.88
CA ALA A 60 -14.24 -3.49 0.21
C ALA A 60 -15.26 -2.34 0.08
N TYR A 61 -15.66 -1.99 -1.15
CA TYR A 61 -16.71 -1.00 -1.41
C TYR A 61 -18.06 -1.33 -0.77
N LYS A 62 -18.36 -2.62 -0.57
CA LYS A 62 -19.62 -3.09 0.04
C LYS A 62 -19.69 -2.77 1.56
N ILE A 63 -18.54 -2.59 2.21
CA ILE A 63 -18.40 -2.34 3.65
C ILE A 63 -17.50 -1.13 3.95
N ALA A 64 -17.40 -0.20 3.02
CA ALA A 64 -16.50 0.95 3.09
C ALA A 64 -16.72 1.81 4.35
N ASP A 65 -17.98 2.01 4.74
CA ASP A 65 -18.39 2.72 5.96
C ASP A 65 -17.90 2.00 7.22
N ARG A 66 -17.97 0.68 7.25
CA ARG A 66 -17.49 -0.13 8.37
C ARG A 66 -15.97 -0.09 8.48
N LEU A 67 -15.25 -0.23 7.36
CA LEU A 67 -13.79 -0.09 7.33
C LEU A 67 -13.35 1.28 7.87
N ALA A 68 -14.04 2.33 7.43
CA ALA A 68 -13.76 3.68 7.88
C ALA A 68 -14.02 3.87 9.38
N ALA A 69 -15.15 3.35 9.90
CA ALA A 69 -15.51 3.42 11.31
C ALA A 69 -14.50 2.71 12.23
N GLU A 70 -13.94 1.59 11.78
CA GLU A 70 -12.93 0.82 12.50
C GLU A 70 -11.49 1.34 12.25
N GLY A 71 -11.32 2.36 11.39
CA GLY A 71 -10.03 2.95 11.06
C GLY A 71 -9.10 2.05 10.24
N VAL A 72 -9.66 1.06 9.56
CA VAL A 72 -8.94 0.05 8.76
C VAL A 72 -8.78 0.54 7.34
N CYS A 73 -7.56 0.44 6.78
CA CYS A 73 -7.30 0.78 5.40
C CYS A 73 -7.64 -0.38 4.45
N GLY A 74 -8.02 -0.05 3.22
CA GLY A 74 -8.11 -1.00 2.12
C GLY A 74 -6.93 -0.81 1.16
N ALA A 75 -6.03 -1.79 1.06
CA ALA A 75 -4.98 -1.83 0.05
C ALA A 75 -5.51 -2.58 -1.17
N LEU A 76 -5.93 -1.83 -2.20
CA LEU A 76 -6.84 -2.29 -3.23
C LEU A 76 -6.24 -2.16 -4.64
N TRP A 77 -6.65 -3.03 -5.54
CA TRP A 77 -6.30 -2.95 -6.95
C TRP A 77 -7.17 -1.92 -7.69
N ALA A 78 -6.59 -1.26 -8.68
CA ALA A 78 -7.29 -0.31 -9.52
C ALA A 78 -8.28 -0.98 -10.48
N ASP A 79 -7.91 -2.14 -11.05
CA ASP A 79 -8.70 -2.79 -12.11
C ASP A 79 -8.51 -4.32 -12.19
N TRP A 80 -7.95 -4.95 -11.19
CA TRP A 80 -7.80 -6.41 -11.15
C TRP A 80 -9.06 -7.07 -10.61
N TRP A 81 -9.87 -7.61 -11.49
CA TRP A 81 -11.12 -8.27 -11.14
C TRP A 81 -11.34 -9.51 -12.04
N GLY A 82 -12.16 -10.44 -11.58
CA GLY A 82 -12.65 -11.57 -12.38
C GLY A 82 -11.61 -12.61 -12.77
N PHE A 83 -10.35 -12.50 -12.36
CA PHE A 83 -9.30 -13.46 -12.69
C PHE A 83 -9.37 -14.76 -11.84
N LYS A 84 -10.16 -14.75 -10.79
CA LYS A 84 -10.54 -15.90 -9.95
C LYS A 84 -11.88 -15.63 -9.28
N MET A 85 -12.52 -16.67 -8.75
CA MET A 85 -13.89 -16.57 -8.21
C MET A 85 -14.01 -15.56 -7.07
N GLU A 86 -13.02 -15.48 -6.18
CA GLU A 86 -13.02 -14.52 -5.07
C GLU A 86 -12.92 -13.05 -5.54
N SER A 87 -12.50 -12.82 -6.77
CA SER A 87 -12.40 -11.48 -7.37
C SER A 87 -13.55 -11.16 -8.32
N PHE A 88 -14.58 -12.01 -8.40
CA PHE A 88 -15.64 -11.88 -9.39
C PHE A 88 -16.46 -10.59 -9.23
N ASP A 89 -16.75 -10.20 -8.00
CA ASP A 89 -17.51 -8.99 -7.66
C ASP A 89 -16.67 -7.70 -7.58
N GLY A 90 -15.42 -7.74 -8.04
CA GLY A 90 -14.57 -6.56 -8.11
C GLY A 90 -15.15 -5.50 -9.06
N ILE A 91 -15.04 -4.23 -8.67
CA ILE A 91 -15.42 -3.08 -9.48
C ILE A 91 -14.28 -2.08 -9.56
N GLN A 92 -14.23 -1.32 -10.65
CA GLN A 92 -13.15 -0.33 -10.87
C GLN A 92 -13.26 0.90 -9.96
N GLU A 93 -14.42 1.13 -9.38
CA GLU A 93 -14.72 2.23 -8.46
C GLU A 93 -14.40 1.91 -6.99
N ASN A 94 -13.97 0.69 -6.70
CA ASN A 94 -13.74 0.18 -5.33
C ASN A 94 -12.91 1.15 -4.47
N ILE A 95 -11.73 1.56 -4.96
CA ILE A 95 -10.84 2.49 -4.23
C ILE A 95 -11.54 3.82 -3.97
N ALA A 96 -12.22 4.38 -4.98
CA ALA A 96 -12.91 5.65 -4.85
C ALA A 96 -14.07 5.61 -3.86
N LEU A 97 -14.77 4.49 -3.79
CA LEU A 97 -15.88 4.29 -2.83
C LEU A 97 -15.37 4.12 -1.40
N VAL A 98 -14.30 3.36 -1.21
CA VAL A 98 -13.64 3.21 0.10
C VAL A 98 -13.06 4.55 0.59
N ASP A 99 -12.41 5.28 -0.31
CA ASP A 99 -11.84 6.60 0.00
C ASP A 99 -12.90 7.64 0.36
N ARG A 100 -14.05 7.60 -0.30
CA ARG A 100 -15.16 8.54 -0.07
C ARG A 100 -15.91 8.34 1.24
N ALA A 101 -15.83 7.16 1.84
CA ALA A 101 -16.44 6.92 3.15
C ALA A 101 -15.86 7.90 4.17
N PRO A 102 -16.69 8.50 5.06
CA PRO A 102 -16.21 9.44 6.08
C PRO A 102 -15.12 8.80 6.95
N GLY A 103 -13.87 9.28 6.87
CA GLY A 103 -12.71 8.68 7.53
C GLY A 103 -12.07 7.52 6.75
N GLY A 104 -12.49 7.28 5.51
CA GLY A 104 -11.97 6.22 4.63
C GLY A 104 -10.46 6.30 4.43
N CYS A 105 -9.85 5.14 4.29
CA CYS A 105 -8.41 4.98 4.05
C CYS A 105 -8.21 3.99 2.92
N ALA A 106 -8.15 4.49 1.69
CA ALA A 106 -7.85 3.68 0.51
C ALA A 106 -6.36 3.78 0.15
N ILE A 107 -5.79 2.67 -0.28
CA ILE A 107 -4.41 2.55 -0.75
C ILE A 107 -4.46 1.88 -2.13
N VAL A 108 -3.76 2.44 -3.09
CA VAL A 108 -3.53 1.79 -4.38
C VAL A 108 -2.34 0.85 -4.23
N HIS A 109 -2.56 -0.44 -4.48
CA HIS A 109 -1.50 -1.43 -4.41
C HIS A 109 -1.47 -2.34 -5.66
N SER A 110 -0.39 -3.07 -5.88
CA SER A 110 -0.25 -3.90 -7.07
C SER A 110 -0.23 -5.40 -6.80
N ASP A 111 0.41 -5.86 -5.74
CA ASP A 111 0.72 -7.29 -5.51
C ASP A 111 1.43 -7.93 -6.72
N SER A 112 2.23 -7.15 -7.42
CA SER A 112 2.95 -7.54 -8.63
C SER A 112 4.28 -6.82 -8.70
N ASP A 113 5.35 -7.54 -9.00
CA ASP A 113 6.71 -7.03 -9.21
C ASP A 113 6.79 -6.12 -10.45
N GLU A 114 5.99 -6.40 -11.48
CA GLU A 114 5.88 -5.55 -12.66
C GLU A 114 4.98 -4.32 -12.42
N GLY A 115 3.89 -4.50 -11.67
CA GLY A 115 2.87 -3.48 -11.45
C GLY A 115 3.30 -2.40 -10.46
N ILE A 116 4.11 -2.74 -9.44
CA ILE A 116 4.47 -1.82 -8.35
C ILE A 116 5.18 -0.55 -8.83
N GLN A 117 5.93 -0.62 -9.90
CA GLN A 117 6.64 0.53 -10.49
C GLN A 117 5.69 1.55 -11.17
N ARG A 118 4.38 1.25 -11.27
CA ARG A 118 3.38 2.05 -11.99
C ARG A 118 2.20 2.47 -11.11
N LEU A 119 2.34 2.49 -9.79
CA LEU A 119 1.25 2.83 -8.88
C LEU A 119 0.64 4.21 -9.13
N ASN A 120 1.42 5.17 -9.62
CA ASN A 120 0.92 6.46 -10.04
C ASN A 120 -0.06 6.36 -11.23
N GLN A 121 0.19 5.44 -12.17
CA GLN A 121 -0.73 5.18 -13.29
C GLN A 121 -1.96 4.39 -12.82
N GLU A 122 -1.80 3.47 -11.88
CA GLU A 122 -2.93 2.76 -11.27
C GLU A 122 -3.86 3.75 -10.54
N ALA A 123 -3.31 4.71 -9.79
CA ALA A 123 -4.09 5.78 -9.17
C ALA A 123 -4.81 6.65 -10.23
N ALA A 124 -4.18 6.94 -11.37
CA ALA A 124 -4.81 7.66 -12.47
C ALA A 124 -6.00 6.91 -13.07
N LYS A 125 -5.92 5.59 -13.20
CA LYS A 125 -7.06 4.75 -13.64
C LYS A 125 -8.24 4.87 -12.67
N VAL A 126 -7.98 4.84 -11.37
CA VAL A 126 -9.02 5.01 -10.35
C VAL A 126 -9.71 6.37 -10.48
N MET A 127 -8.94 7.44 -10.65
CA MET A 127 -9.50 8.79 -10.85
C MET A 127 -10.41 8.84 -12.09
N ALA A 128 -9.97 8.25 -13.20
CA ALA A 128 -10.74 8.21 -14.45
C ALA A 128 -12.02 7.36 -14.30
N ASN A 129 -11.93 6.22 -13.61
CA ASN A 129 -13.09 5.35 -13.37
C ASN A 129 -14.12 6.03 -12.44
N ALA A 130 -13.65 6.66 -11.37
CA ALA A 130 -14.48 7.45 -10.47
C ALA A 130 -15.23 8.58 -11.19
N GLN A 131 -14.54 9.30 -12.08
CA GLN A 131 -15.15 10.38 -12.85
C GLN A 131 -16.29 9.89 -13.75
N ARG A 132 -16.19 8.69 -14.33
CA ARG A 132 -17.25 8.10 -15.16
C ARG A 132 -18.57 7.88 -14.41
N VAL A 133 -18.50 7.68 -13.11
CA VAL A 133 -19.67 7.52 -12.24
C VAL A 133 -19.99 8.77 -11.44
N GLY A 134 -19.44 9.93 -11.83
CA GLY A 134 -19.75 11.23 -11.23
C GLY A 134 -18.97 11.53 -9.92
N ILE A 135 -17.95 10.76 -9.60
CA ILE A 135 -17.07 11.03 -8.44
C ILE A 135 -15.83 11.77 -8.93
N SER A 136 -15.72 13.06 -8.60
CA SER A 136 -14.54 13.86 -8.91
C SER A 136 -13.52 13.76 -7.77
N ILE A 137 -12.27 13.44 -8.12
CA ILE A 137 -11.16 13.30 -7.18
C ILE A 137 -10.01 14.20 -7.65
N ALA A 138 -9.61 15.11 -6.77
CA ALA A 138 -8.51 16.03 -7.06
C ALA A 138 -7.14 15.28 -7.01
N PRO A 139 -6.17 15.64 -7.86
CA PRO A 139 -4.85 15.02 -7.87
C PRO A 139 -4.14 15.05 -6.50
N GLU A 140 -4.22 16.15 -5.78
CA GLU A 140 -3.67 16.32 -4.44
C GLU A 140 -4.32 15.42 -3.39
N HIS A 141 -5.52 14.93 -3.66
CA HIS A 141 -6.17 13.91 -2.84
C HIS A 141 -5.72 12.50 -3.26
N ALA A 142 -5.74 12.20 -4.55
CA ALA A 142 -5.37 10.89 -5.08
C ALA A 142 -3.92 10.50 -4.75
N ILE A 143 -3.00 11.45 -4.65
CA ILE A 143 -1.60 11.17 -4.29
C ILE A 143 -1.49 10.52 -2.89
N ARG A 144 -2.42 10.75 -1.99
CA ARG A 144 -2.46 10.15 -0.65
C ARG A 144 -2.59 8.63 -0.70
N TRP A 145 -3.20 8.09 -1.72
CA TRP A 145 -3.38 6.63 -1.90
C TRP A 145 -2.08 5.88 -2.09
N ILE A 146 -1.02 6.59 -2.53
CA ILE A 146 0.32 6.02 -2.79
C ILE A 146 1.42 6.64 -1.91
N THR A 147 1.03 7.51 -0.96
CA THR A 147 1.98 8.18 -0.04
C THR A 147 1.49 8.14 1.41
N GLN A 148 0.59 9.01 1.78
CA GLN A 148 0.11 9.20 3.15
C GLN A 148 -0.62 7.96 3.71
N ASN A 149 -1.52 7.37 2.93
CA ASN A 149 -2.34 6.26 3.40
C ASN A 149 -1.52 4.96 3.62
N PRO A 150 -0.59 4.58 2.71
CA PRO A 150 0.35 3.49 3.01
C PRO A 150 1.17 3.75 4.28
N ALA A 151 1.72 4.96 4.45
CA ALA A 151 2.47 5.32 5.65
C ALA A 151 1.61 5.21 6.92
N LYS A 152 0.33 5.60 6.87
CA LYS A 152 -0.64 5.41 7.96
C LYS A 152 -0.84 3.93 8.27
N ALA A 153 -1.10 3.08 7.29
CA ALA A 153 -1.30 1.65 7.47
C ALA A 153 -0.06 0.97 8.05
N MET A 154 1.12 1.36 7.59
CA MET A 154 2.40 0.87 8.10
C MET A 154 2.75 1.44 9.50
N GLY A 155 2.06 2.50 9.94
CA GLY A 155 2.30 3.15 11.25
C GLY A 155 3.53 4.02 11.31
N ILE A 156 3.97 4.52 10.16
CA ILE A 156 5.13 5.40 10.02
C ILE A 156 4.77 6.80 9.51
N LEU A 157 3.48 7.17 9.59
CA LEU A 157 3.02 8.46 9.08
C LEU A 157 3.70 9.67 9.76
N GLU A 158 4.09 9.53 11.02
CA GLU A 158 4.84 10.57 11.73
C GLU A 158 6.27 10.73 11.18
N GLN A 159 6.78 9.74 10.46
CA GLN A 159 8.13 9.71 9.92
C GLN A 159 8.19 10.09 8.44
N THR A 160 7.22 9.65 7.65
CA THR A 160 7.18 9.84 6.18
C THR A 160 5.74 9.85 5.63
N GLY A 161 5.58 9.92 4.31
CA GLY A 161 4.28 9.86 3.61
C GLY A 161 3.66 11.22 3.34
N THR A 162 4.18 12.29 3.93
CA THR A 162 3.77 13.69 3.68
C THR A 162 5.00 14.59 3.60
N LEU A 163 4.88 15.71 2.87
CA LEU A 163 5.95 16.71 2.76
C LEU A 163 5.80 17.74 3.89
N GLU A 164 6.31 17.39 5.06
CA GLU A 164 6.28 18.22 6.26
C GLU A 164 7.68 18.37 6.87
N ALA A 165 7.96 19.52 7.46
CA ALA A 165 9.23 19.76 8.13
C ALA A 165 9.43 18.77 9.29
N GLY A 166 10.60 18.15 9.37
CA GLY A 166 10.95 17.17 10.41
C GLY A 166 10.67 15.71 10.03
N LYS A 167 10.04 15.44 8.89
CA LYS A 167 9.88 14.09 8.35
C LYS A 167 11.03 13.71 7.42
N MET A 168 11.16 12.41 7.16
CA MET A 168 12.10 11.89 6.17
C MET A 168 11.82 12.52 4.81
N ALA A 169 12.88 12.93 4.13
CA ALA A 169 12.78 13.51 2.81
C ALA A 169 12.70 12.43 1.73
N ASP A 170 11.59 11.67 1.73
CA ASP A 170 11.23 10.71 0.68
C ASP A 170 10.47 11.47 -0.40
N VAL A 171 11.15 11.91 -1.44
CA VAL A 171 10.63 12.85 -2.42
C VAL A 171 10.89 12.36 -3.84
N VAL A 172 9.87 12.43 -4.68
CA VAL A 172 9.99 12.19 -6.12
C VAL A 172 9.72 13.49 -6.89
N LEU A 173 10.67 13.92 -7.68
CA LEU A 173 10.49 15.03 -8.63
C LEU A 173 10.05 14.46 -9.97
N TRP A 174 8.95 14.98 -10.48
CA TRP A 174 8.37 14.58 -11.76
C TRP A 174 8.53 15.69 -12.81
N ASN A 175 8.68 15.31 -14.09
CA ASN A 175 8.71 16.27 -15.19
C ASN A 175 7.33 16.84 -15.57
N GLY A 176 6.28 16.44 -14.88
CA GLY A 176 4.90 16.88 -15.11
C GLY A 176 3.93 16.25 -14.11
N ASN A 177 2.65 16.16 -14.47
CA ASN A 177 1.64 15.55 -13.63
C ASN A 177 1.95 14.05 -13.42
N PRO A 178 2.20 13.56 -12.16
CA PRO A 178 2.55 12.17 -11.90
C PRO A 178 1.49 11.16 -12.35
N PHE A 179 0.24 11.58 -12.49
CA PHE A 179 -0.86 10.74 -12.98
C PHE A 179 -0.93 10.62 -14.51
N SER A 180 -0.06 11.30 -15.24
CA SER A 180 0.07 11.12 -16.68
C SER A 180 0.97 9.94 -17.00
N SER A 181 0.57 9.11 -17.97
CA SER A 181 1.41 8.02 -18.51
C SER A 181 2.68 8.53 -19.21
N TYR A 182 2.75 9.82 -19.51
CA TYR A 182 3.94 10.48 -20.09
C TYR A 182 4.87 11.06 -19.02
N ALA A 183 4.42 11.16 -17.77
CA ALA A 183 5.24 11.68 -16.68
C ALA A 183 6.36 10.69 -16.34
N GLN A 184 7.54 11.25 -16.06
CA GLN A 184 8.73 10.51 -15.69
C GLN A 184 9.33 11.13 -14.44
N ALA A 185 9.81 10.26 -13.53
CA ALA A 185 10.59 10.72 -12.39
C ALA A 185 11.92 11.30 -12.90
N GLU A 186 12.21 12.54 -12.54
CA GLU A 186 13.50 13.20 -12.82
C GLU A 186 14.52 12.86 -11.74
N GLN A 187 14.10 12.89 -10.49
CA GLN A 187 14.94 12.56 -9.34
C GLN A 187 14.12 11.85 -8.26
N VAL A 188 14.76 10.95 -7.52
CA VAL A 188 14.18 10.28 -6.36
C VAL A 188 15.12 10.44 -5.18
N TYR A 189 14.57 10.90 -4.08
CA TYR A 189 15.25 11.02 -2.80
C TYR A 189 14.63 10.05 -1.80
N VAL A 190 15.47 9.39 -1.01
CA VAL A 190 15.09 8.54 0.12
C VAL A 190 15.88 9.04 1.32
N ASP A 191 15.16 9.46 2.35
CA ASP A 191 15.72 10.09 3.55
C ASP A 191 16.74 11.22 3.22
N GLY A 192 16.40 12.03 2.21
CA GLY A 192 17.23 13.13 1.73
C GLY A 192 18.40 12.73 0.83
N ALA A 193 18.72 11.45 0.72
CA ALA A 193 19.75 10.97 -0.19
C ALA A 193 19.20 10.82 -1.61
N ARG A 194 19.84 11.45 -2.59
CA ARG A 194 19.46 11.31 -4.00
C ARG A 194 19.84 9.92 -4.52
N MET A 195 18.86 9.03 -4.59
CA MET A 195 19.03 7.64 -5.01
C MET A 195 18.96 7.45 -6.51
N TYR A 196 18.17 8.29 -7.20
CA TYR A 196 18.01 8.25 -8.65
C TYR A 196 18.11 9.66 -9.24
N ASP A 197 18.75 9.77 -10.38
CA ASP A 197 18.75 10.98 -11.21
C ASP A 197 18.75 10.58 -12.69
N ARG A 198 17.72 10.98 -13.41
CA ARG A 198 17.55 10.63 -14.82
C ARG A 198 18.68 11.12 -15.72
N ARG A 199 19.34 12.21 -15.32
CA ARG A 199 20.44 12.82 -16.10
C ARG A 199 21.82 12.36 -15.68
N ASP A 200 21.92 11.58 -14.58
CA ASP A 200 23.19 11.04 -14.08
C ASP A 200 23.22 9.51 -14.25
N PRO A 201 23.95 8.98 -15.25
CA PRO A 201 24.04 7.54 -15.47
C PRO A 201 24.56 6.74 -14.27
N ALA A 202 25.34 7.37 -13.39
CA ALA A 202 25.87 6.72 -12.19
C ALA A 202 24.76 6.48 -11.12
N ARG A 203 23.63 7.17 -11.25
CA ARG A 203 22.47 7.09 -10.34
C ARG A 203 21.24 6.47 -11.00
N GLN A 204 21.44 5.76 -12.10
CA GLN A 204 20.37 4.97 -12.71
C GLN A 204 20.49 3.51 -12.29
N PRO A 205 19.36 2.78 -12.18
CA PRO A 205 19.37 1.37 -11.86
C PRO A 205 20.10 0.59 -12.95
N LYS A 206 20.87 -0.41 -12.54
CA LYS A 206 21.49 -1.38 -13.44
C LYS A 206 20.63 -2.63 -13.46
N SER A 207 20.35 -3.13 -14.66
CA SER A 207 19.68 -4.42 -14.82
C SER A 207 20.56 -5.54 -14.27
N ASP A 208 19.95 -6.54 -13.62
CA ASP A 208 20.64 -7.73 -13.14
C ASP A 208 21.33 -8.49 -14.28
N PHE A 209 20.81 -8.39 -15.51
CA PHE A 209 21.47 -8.93 -16.71
C PHE A 209 22.79 -8.24 -17.05
N LEU A 210 23.01 -7.04 -16.52
CA LEU A 210 24.23 -6.26 -16.74
C LEU A 210 25.22 -6.38 -15.57
N LEU A 211 24.82 -6.98 -14.46
CA LEU A 211 25.70 -7.19 -13.30
C LEU A 211 26.81 -8.17 -13.68
N GLY A 212 28.05 -7.77 -13.44
CA GLY A 212 29.23 -8.57 -13.79
C GLY A 212 29.61 -8.54 -15.26
N GLN A 213 28.88 -7.81 -16.10
CA GLN A 213 29.28 -7.60 -17.51
C GLN A 213 29.97 -6.23 -17.63
N ASP A 214 31.20 -6.25 -18.16
CA ASP A 214 31.98 -5.04 -18.38
C ASP A 214 31.59 -4.40 -19.73
N LEU A 215 30.35 -3.88 -19.80
CA LEU A 215 29.82 -3.26 -21.02
C LEU A 215 30.54 -1.95 -21.40
N LEU A 216 31.33 -1.39 -20.47
CA LEU A 216 32.07 -0.14 -20.72
C LEU A 216 33.42 -0.38 -21.40
N ARG A 217 33.89 -1.63 -21.52
CA ARG A 217 35.16 -2.00 -22.18
C ARG A 217 34.98 -2.64 -23.54
N GLY A 218 33.76 -3.01 -23.92
CA GLY A 218 33.44 -3.58 -25.22
C GLY A 218 32.92 -2.53 -26.20
N GLY A 219 33.78 -1.65 -26.69
CA GLY A 219 33.46 -0.94 -27.92
C GLY A 219 33.27 -1.96 -29.01
N VAL A 220 32.02 -2.18 -29.44
CA VAL A 220 31.75 -2.87 -30.71
C VAL A 220 32.34 -1.97 -31.79
N ARG A 221 33.45 -2.44 -32.41
CA ARG A 221 33.99 -1.90 -33.64
C ARG A 221 33.14 -2.37 -34.82
#